data_760b6db3dded745afe31a39ad06c564a
#
_entry.id   760b6db3dded745afe31a39ad06c564a
#
_cell.length_a   1.000
_cell.length_b   1.000
_cell.length_c   1.000
_cell.angle_alpha   90.00
_cell.angle_beta   90.00
_cell.angle_gamma   90.00
#
_symmetry.space_group_name_H-M   'P 1'
#
loop_
_entity.id
_entity.type
_entity.pdbx_description
1 polymer ?
#
loop_
_entity_poly.entity_id
_entity_poly.type
_entity_poly.pdbx_seq_one_letter_code
_entity_poly.pdbx_strand_id
1 'polypeptide(L)'
;MITKWEGGYILKIYIGADFVPTDINSSAFENGDIHTLIGPKLYDMLCTTDLNIFNLEVPLTDSNTPIVKFGNNLKSPTKTVNAFKRIPSLFLTVCNNHCYDQGFEGLQSTMNVLEQHDIAYGGIGENIQAAEKPYIFTKDGIRLGIYMCTEHEFSCANDHRAGANPFDVLESFDHVESLVNQCDYVIVLYHG
;
A
#
# COMPACT_ATOMS: atom_id res chain seq x y z
N MET A 1 6.14 16.69 -7.34
CA MET A 1 5.07 17.71 -7.37
C MET A 1 4.63 17.87 -8.81
N ILE A 2 3.40 17.50 -9.14
CA ILE A 2 2.85 17.63 -10.50
C ILE A 2 1.97 18.87 -10.50
N THR A 3 2.29 19.84 -11.34
CA THR A 3 1.53 21.10 -11.47
C THR A 3 0.87 21.16 -12.85
N LYS A 4 -0.46 21.29 -12.91
CA LYS A 4 -1.16 21.65 -14.14
C LYS A 4 -1.20 23.18 -14.26
N TRP A 5 -0.66 23.71 -15.32
CA TRP A 5 -0.62 25.15 -15.62
C TRP A 5 -1.89 25.60 -16.33
N GLU A 6 -2.41 26.74 -15.94
CA GLU A 6 -3.53 27.58 -16.37
C GLU A 6 -4.73 27.60 -15.38
N GLY A 7 -4.52 28.21 -14.19
CA GLY A 7 -5.61 28.48 -13.23
C GLY A 7 -6.22 27.21 -12.59
N GLY A 8 -5.55 26.07 -12.75
CA GLY A 8 -5.99 24.76 -12.27
C GLY A 8 -5.46 24.44 -10.87
N TYR A 9 -6.11 23.51 -10.22
CA TYR A 9 -5.73 22.99 -8.91
C TYR A 9 -4.36 22.30 -8.95
N ILE A 10 -3.57 22.43 -7.87
CA ILE A 10 -2.32 21.71 -7.66
C ILE A 10 -2.62 20.49 -6.78
N LEU A 11 -2.48 19.29 -7.31
CA LEU A 11 -2.56 18.07 -6.54
C LEU A 11 -1.20 17.80 -5.88
N LYS A 12 -1.18 17.79 -4.54
CA LYS A 12 0.02 17.52 -3.76
C LYS A 12 0.03 16.08 -3.29
N ILE A 13 1.00 15.31 -3.75
CA ILE A 13 1.15 13.89 -3.40
C ILE A 13 2.51 13.71 -2.72
N TYR A 14 2.50 12.99 -1.60
CA TYR A 14 3.70 12.47 -0.99
C TYR A 14 3.79 10.96 -1.28
N ILE A 15 4.96 10.53 -1.73
CA ILE A 15 5.27 9.11 -1.93
C ILE A 15 6.48 8.79 -1.07
N GLY A 16 6.24 7.98 -0.03
CA GLY A 16 7.28 7.38 0.80
C GLY A 16 7.63 5.99 0.30
N ALA A 17 8.67 5.42 0.89
CA ALA A 17 9.04 4.02 0.71
C ALA A 17 8.36 3.15 1.79
N ASP A 18 9.08 2.12 2.26
CA ASP A 18 8.59 1.18 3.25
C ASP A 18 8.36 1.86 4.60
N PHE A 19 7.15 1.72 5.11
CA PHE A 19 6.77 2.18 6.44
C PHE A 19 6.34 0.97 7.25
N VAL A 20 7.32 0.33 7.90
CA VAL A 20 7.22 -1.03 8.41
C VAL A 20 7.31 -1.05 9.93
N PRO A 21 6.29 -1.57 10.65
CA PRO A 21 6.43 -1.93 12.05
C PRO A 21 7.41 -3.09 12.21
N THR A 22 8.42 -2.88 13.03
CA THR A 22 9.44 -3.86 13.40
C THR A 22 9.49 -4.02 14.93
N ASP A 23 10.18 -5.01 15.44
CA ASP A 23 10.31 -5.21 16.89
C ASP A 23 10.84 -3.98 17.64
N ILE A 24 11.67 -3.17 16.98
CA ILE A 24 12.28 -1.97 17.59
C ILE A 24 11.28 -0.82 17.72
N ASN A 25 10.38 -0.65 16.76
CA ASN A 25 9.47 0.48 16.68
C ASN A 25 7.99 0.11 16.91
N SER A 26 7.67 -1.17 17.10
CA SER A 26 6.31 -1.69 17.26
C SER A 26 5.52 -0.94 18.32
N SER A 27 6.12 -0.67 19.47
CA SER A 27 5.48 0.08 20.55
C SER A 27 5.01 1.49 20.12
N ALA A 28 5.80 2.19 19.31
CA ALA A 28 5.41 3.50 18.79
C ALA A 28 4.23 3.38 17.79
N PHE A 29 4.25 2.35 16.93
CA PHE A 29 3.12 2.06 16.04
C PHE A 29 1.85 1.72 16.82
N GLU A 30 1.92 0.82 17.81
CA GLU A 30 0.77 0.42 18.62
C GLU A 30 0.16 1.57 19.42
N ASN A 31 0.98 2.50 19.90
CA ASN A 31 0.54 3.68 20.63
C ASN A 31 0.10 4.83 19.70
N GLY A 32 0.30 4.70 18.40
CA GLY A 32 0.00 5.75 17.43
C GLY A 32 0.92 6.98 17.59
N ASP A 33 2.13 6.78 18.08
CA ASP A 33 3.12 7.85 18.27
C ASP A 33 3.84 8.17 16.96
N ILE A 34 3.10 8.81 16.07
CA ILE A 34 3.58 9.14 14.72
C ILE A 34 4.79 10.08 14.74
N HIS A 35 4.88 10.99 15.73
CA HIS A 35 5.99 11.92 15.82
C HIS A 35 7.32 11.22 16.16
N THR A 36 7.28 10.18 16.98
CA THR A 36 8.47 9.35 17.22
C THR A 36 8.88 8.56 15.97
N LEU A 37 7.89 8.11 15.16
CA LEU A 37 8.17 7.31 13.96
C LEU A 37 8.74 8.13 12.80
N ILE A 38 8.19 9.30 12.50
CA ILE A 38 8.56 10.08 11.32
C ILE A 38 9.06 11.51 11.62
N GLY A 39 8.95 11.93 12.87
CA GLY A 39 9.30 13.28 13.29
C GLY A 39 8.25 14.33 12.92
N PRO A 40 8.21 15.46 13.66
CA PRO A 40 7.18 16.48 13.50
C PRO A 40 7.23 17.16 12.12
N LYS A 41 8.40 17.43 11.57
CA LYS A 41 8.53 18.11 10.27
C LYS A 41 7.92 17.31 9.11
N LEU A 42 8.16 16.01 9.09
CA LEU A 42 7.57 15.15 8.05
C LEU A 42 6.06 15.05 8.28
N TYR A 43 5.61 14.87 9.52
CA TYR A 43 4.20 14.84 9.84
C TYR A 43 3.46 16.10 9.39
N ASP A 44 4.01 17.29 9.69
CA ASP A 44 3.44 18.57 9.27
C ASP A 44 3.34 18.66 7.73
N MET A 45 4.34 18.16 7.01
CA MET A 45 4.30 18.10 5.55
C MET A 45 3.18 17.17 5.06
N LEU A 46 3.03 15.97 5.64
CA LEU A 46 1.97 15.02 5.28
C LEU A 46 0.57 15.61 5.52
N CYS A 47 0.41 16.47 6.53
CA CYS A 47 -0.85 17.17 6.80
C CYS A 47 -1.22 18.20 5.71
N THR A 48 -0.29 18.58 4.85
CA THR A 48 -0.52 19.56 3.77
C THR A 48 -0.67 18.92 2.39
N THR A 49 -0.60 17.62 2.30
CA THR A 49 -0.76 16.84 1.06
C THR A 49 -2.18 16.36 0.87
N ASP A 50 -2.55 16.13 -0.37
CA ASP A 50 -3.87 15.62 -0.77
C ASP A 50 -3.94 14.09 -0.69
N LEU A 51 -2.79 13.43 -0.91
CA LEU A 51 -2.63 11.99 -0.83
C LEU A 51 -1.23 11.64 -0.32
N ASN A 52 -1.17 10.75 0.65
CA ASN A 52 0.07 10.21 1.19
C ASN A 52 0.14 8.71 0.88
N ILE A 53 1.19 8.27 0.20
CA ILE A 53 1.38 6.89 -0.25
C ILE A 53 2.59 6.30 0.46
N PHE A 54 2.43 5.12 1.07
CA PHE A 54 3.52 4.34 1.66
C PHE A 54 3.38 2.86 1.31
N ASN A 55 4.49 2.11 1.37
CA ASN A 55 4.46 0.66 1.29
C ASN A 55 4.38 0.04 2.70
N LEU A 56 3.38 -0.81 2.91
CA LEU A 56 3.27 -1.65 4.10
C LEU A 56 3.87 -3.03 3.79
N GLU A 57 5.15 -3.22 4.12
CA GLU A 57 5.90 -4.44 3.76
C GLU A 57 5.85 -5.51 4.88
N VAL A 58 4.73 -5.62 5.55
CA VAL A 58 4.54 -6.60 6.62
C VAL A 58 3.05 -6.93 6.79
N PRO A 59 2.67 -8.21 6.95
CA PRO A 59 1.30 -8.55 7.31
C PRO A 59 0.95 -8.03 8.72
N LEU A 60 -0.22 -7.41 8.83
CA LEU A 60 -0.81 -7.04 10.13
C LEU A 60 -1.66 -8.19 10.64
N THR A 61 -1.10 -9.00 11.54
CA THR A 61 -1.81 -10.18 12.06
C THR A 61 -1.32 -10.58 13.45
N ASP A 62 -2.24 -11.06 14.27
CA ASP A 62 -1.94 -11.65 15.57
C ASP A 62 -1.77 -13.19 15.46
N SER A 63 -2.08 -13.78 14.31
CA SER A 63 -1.85 -15.20 14.00
C SER A 63 -0.36 -15.49 13.81
N ASN A 64 0.00 -16.77 13.88
CA ASN A 64 1.36 -17.23 13.62
C ASN A 64 1.31 -18.42 12.65
N THR A 65 1.18 -18.10 11.37
CA THR A 65 0.98 -19.05 10.27
C THR A 65 2.02 -18.83 9.15
N PRO A 66 3.33 -18.85 9.48
CA PRO A 66 4.37 -18.53 8.52
C PRO A 66 4.39 -19.53 7.36
N ILE A 67 4.56 -19.01 6.15
CA ILE A 67 4.78 -19.86 4.96
C ILE A 67 6.19 -20.42 4.94
N VAL A 68 6.39 -21.48 4.16
CA VAL A 68 7.72 -22.05 3.88
C VAL A 68 8.34 -21.25 2.73
N LYS A 69 9.38 -20.46 3.02
CA LYS A 69 10.12 -19.69 2.01
C LYS A 69 11.59 -19.50 2.43
N PHE A 70 12.41 -19.02 1.52
CA PHE A 70 13.73 -18.48 1.88
C PHE A 70 13.58 -17.09 2.51
N GLY A 71 14.47 -16.78 3.46
CA GLY A 71 14.44 -15.52 4.20
C GLY A 71 13.47 -15.53 5.39
N ASN A 72 13.30 -14.38 5.99
CA ASN A 72 12.49 -14.21 7.18
C ASN A 72 11.00 -14.06 6.83
N ASN A 73 10.15 -14.69 7.61
CA ASN A 73 8.72 -14.40 7.61
C ASN A 73 8.45 -13.23 8.54
N LEU A 74 7.95 -12.14 7.99
CA LEU A 74 7.56 -10.96 8.75
C LEU A 74 6.12 -11.09 9.26
N LYS A 75 5.84 -10.40 10.35
CA LYS A 75 4.50 -10.07 10.82
C LYS A 75 4.54 -8.92 11.82
N SER A 76 3.44 -8.24 11.98
CA SER A 76 3.26 -7.21 13.00
C SER A 76 1.89 -7.34 13.65
N PRO A 77 1.73 -7.05 14.96
CA PRO A 77 0.43 -7.07 15.61
C PRO A 77 -0.58 -6.15 14.91
N THR A 78 -1.84 -6.57 14.85
CA THR A 78 -2.92 -5.77 14.24
C THR A 78 -3.03 -4.37 14.82
N LYS A 79 -2.71 -4.21 16.11
CA LYS A 79 -2.73 -2.94 16.83
C LYS A 79 -1.77 -1.88 16.27
N THR A 80 -0.74 -2.28 15.50
CA THR A 80 0.19 -1.33 14.87
C THR A 80 -0.47 -0.42 13.83
N VAL A 81 -1.67 -0.76 13.37
CA VAL A 81 -2.53 0.11 12.55
C VAL A 81 -2.77 1.48 13.18
N ASN A 82 -2.63 1.62 14.48
CA ASN A 82 -2.88 2.89 15.18
C ASN A 82 -1.97 4.04 14.72
N ALA A 83 -0.75 3.75 14.28
CA ALA A 83 0.12 4.79 13.71
C ALA A 83 -0.33 5.20 12.30
N PHE A 84 -0.71 4.24 11.47
CA PHE A 84 -1.19 4.50 10.10
C PHE A 84 -2.44 5.40 10.11
N LYS A 85 -3.33 5.22 11.07
CA LYS A 85 -4.53 6.07 11.27
C LYS A 85 -4.23 7.54 11.55
N ARG A 86 -3.00 7.87 11.94
CA ARG A 86 -2.58 9.26 12.20
C ARG A 86 -2.17 10.00 10.94
N ILE A 87 -1.89 9.30 9.86
CA ILE A 87 -1.50 9.90 8.59
C ILE A 87 -2.77 10.28 7.81
N PRO A 88 -2.99 11.57 7.53
CA PRO A 88 -4.18 11.99 6.78
C PRO A 88 -4.10 11.52 5.33
N SER A 89 -5.25 11.26 4.72
CA SER A 89 -5.36 10.87 3.29
C SER A 89 -4.34 9.77 2.90
N LEU A 90 -4.22 8.73 3.74
CA LEU A 90 -3.28 7.64 3.55
C LEU A 90 -3.81 6.65 2.52
N PHE A 91 -2.93 6.26 1.60
CA PHE A 91 -3.04 5.06 0.78
C PHE A 91 -1.84 4.15 1.04
N LEU A 92 -2.08 2.88 1.31
CA LEU A 92 -1.04 1.87 1.49
C LEU A 92 -0.97 0.97 0.25
N THR A 93 0.19 0.93 -0.43
CA THR A 93 0.47 -0.25 -1.24
C THR A 93 0.86 -1.39 -0.30
N VAL A 94 0.27 -2.56 -0.52
CA VAL A 94 0.62 -3.79 0.19
C VAL A 94 1.18 -4.81 -0.82
N CYS A 95 1.47 -4.33 -2.03
CA CYS A 95 1.99 -5.10 -3.15
C CYS A 95 3.50 -5.30 -3.01
N ASN A 96 3.91 -6.32 -2.29
CA ASN A 96 5.31 -6.61 -2.01
C ASN A 96 5.54 -8.10 -1.73
N ASN A 97 6.80 -8.50 -1.65
CA ASN A 97 7.23 -9.90 -1.42
C ASN A 97 6.94 -10.42 -0.01
N HIS A 98 6.61 -9.56 0.96
CA HIS A 98 6.30 -9.93 2.34
C HIS A 98 4.81 -10.01 2.67
N CYS A 99 3.94 -9.50 1.82
CA CYS A 99 2.49 -9.42 2.13
C CYS A 99 1.83 -10.76 2.45
N TYR A 100 2.42 -11.87 1.99
CA TYR A 100 1.90 -13.24 2.17
C TYR A 100 2.71 -14.07 3.17
N ASP A 101 3.60 -13.48 3.94
CA ASP A 101 4.50 -14.17 4.88
C ASP A 101 3.79 -15.02 5.94
N GLN A 102 2.56 -14.68 6.26
CA GLN A 102 1.71 -15.42 7.20
C GLN A 102 0.54 -16.13 6.47
N GLY A 103 0.75 -16.42 5.17
CA GLY A 103 -0.23 -17.12 4.34
C GLY A 103 -1.54 -16.33 4.18
N PHE A 104 -2.61 -17.05 3.81
CA PHE A 104 -3.92 -16.44 3.59
C PHE A 104 -4.47 -15.77 4.85
N GLU A 105 -4.27 -16.37 6.02
CA GLU A 105 -4.73 -15.78 7.30
C GLU A 105 -4.08 -14.42 7.56
N GLY A 106 -2.78 -14.29 7.33
CA GLY A 106 -2.06 -13.02 7.51
C GLY A 106 -2.50 -11.96 6.51
N LEU A 107 -2.66 -12.33 5.24
CA LEU A 107 -3.14 -11.44 4.20
C LEU A 107 -4.56 -10.94 4.50
N GLN A 108 -5.47 -11.87 4.82
CA GLN A 108 -6.86 -11.54 5.14
C GLN A 108 -6.97 -10.67 6.40
N SER A 109 -6.17 -10.98 7.43
CA SER A 109 -6.09 -10.14 8.64
C SER A 109 -5.67 -8.72 8.29
N THR A 110 -4.66 -8.56 7.42
CA THR A 110 -4.19 -7.24 6.96
C THR A 110 -5.32 -6.47 6.26
N MET A 111 -5.98 -7.09 5.28
CA MET A 111 -7.11 -6.47 4.58
C MET A 111 -8.21 -6.04 5.55
N ASN A 112 -8.64 -6.96 6.43
CA ASN A 112 -9.68 -6.69 7.41
C ASN A 112 -9.33 -5.53 8.35
N VAL A 113 -8.09 -5.47 8.83
CA VAL A 113 -7.63 -4.39 9.71
C VAL A 113 -7.65 -3.04 9.01
N LEU A 114 -7.17 -2.98 7.75
CA LEU A 114 -7.17 -1.74 6.98
C LEU A 114 -8.59 -1.27 6.66
N GLU A 115 -9.49 -2.18 6.28
CA GLU A 115 -10.91 -1.89 6.03
C GLU A 115 -11.65 -1.41 7.29
N GLN A 116 -11.44 -2.06 8.44
CA GLN A 116 -12.06 -1.66 9.71
C GLN A 116 -11.66 -0.25 10.16
N HIS A 117 -10.56 0.26 9.65
CA HIS A 117 -10.04 1.57 10.00
C HIS A 117 -10.12 2.59 8.84
N ASP A 118 -10.87 2.28 7.78
CA ASP A 118 -11.06 3.14 6.61
C ASP A 118 -9.74 3.58 5.96
N ILE A 119 -8.70 2.72 6.01
CA ILE A 119 -7.43 2.97 5.34
C ILE A 119 -7.48 2.38 3.94
N ALA A 120 -7.35 3.23 2.93
CA ALA A 120 -7.30 2.79 1.55
C ALA A 120 -6.00 2.01 1.27
N TYR A 121 -6.12 0.89 0.58
CA TYR A 121 -4.98 0.04 0.21
C TYR A 121 -5.18 -0.59 -1.17
N GLY A 122 -4.11 -1.19 -1.71
CA GLY A 122 -4.20 -1.92 -2.97
C GLY A 122 -2.98 -2.78 -3.27
N GLY A 123 -3.07 -3.50 -4.41
CA GLY A 123 -2.02 -4.36 -4.91
C GLY A 123 -2.02 -5.78 -4.32
N ILE A 124 -3.03 -6.12 -3.51
CA ILE A 124 -3.27 -7.46 -2.97
C ILE A 124 -4.74 -7.86 -3.14
N GLY A 125 -5.03 -9.15 -3.11
CA GLY A 125 -6.40 -9.63 -3.18
C GLY A 125 -6.52 -11.14 -2.93
N GLU A 126 -7.77 -11.62 -2.90
CA GLU A 126 -8.09 -13.04 -2.75
C GLU A 126 -7.74 -13.87 -4.00
N ASN A 127 -7.53 -13.22 -5.12
CA ASN A 127 -7.10 -13.77 -6.40
C ASN A 127 -6.44 -12.67 -7.23
N ILE A 128 -5.92 -13.00 -8.42
CA ILE A 128 -5.25 -12.03 -9.29
C ILE A 128 -6.18 -10.90 -9.71
N GLN A 129 -7.43 -11.17 -10.04
CA GLN A 129 -8.40 -10.16 -10.48
C GLN A 129 -8.70 -9.11 -9.38
N ALA A 130 -8.56 -9.49 -8.12
CA ALA A 130 -8.68 -8.55 -7.00
C ALA A 130 -7.36 -7.80 -6.74
N ALA A 131 -6.22 -8.48 -6.86
CA ALA A 131 -4.90 -7.90 -6.59
C ALA A 131 -4.47 -6.87 -7.63
N GLU A 132 -4.81 -7.07 -8.91
CA GLU A 132 -4.44 -6.18 -10.03
C GLU A 132 -5.27 -4.90 -10.10
N LYS A 133 -6.36 -4.78 -9.31
CA LYS A 133 -7.23 -3.61 -9.35
C LYS A 133 -6.45 -2.34 -9.01
N PRO A 134 -6.44 -1.35 -9.92
CA PRO A 134 -5.81 -0.08 -9.65
C PRO A 134 -6.61 0.72 -8.61
N TYR A 135 -5.94 1.59 -7.89
CA TYR A 135 -6.60 2.59 -7.06
C TYR A 135 -6.76 3.89 -7.84
N ILE A 136 -7.96 4.46 -7.83
CA ILE A 136 -8.24 5.75 -8.48
C ILE A 136 -8.58 6.78 -7.40
N PHE A 137 -7.68 7.73 -7.24
CA PHE A 137 -7.88 8.90 -6.37
C PHE A 137 -8.45 10.07 -7.18
N THR A 138 -9.50 10.70 -6.66
CA THR A 138 -10.12 11.85 -7.32
C THR A 138 -10.19 13.03 -6.37
N LYS A 139 -9.68 14.19 -6.80
CA LYS A 139 -9.79 15.45 -6.06
C LYS A 139 -9.88 16.63 -7.02
N ASP A 140 -10.83 17.53 -6.76
CA ASP A 140 -11.05 18.76 -7.52
C ASP A 140 -11.14 18.52 -9.05
N GLY A 141 -11.75 17.40 -9.45
CA GLY A 141 -11.91 16.98 -10.83
C GLY A 141 -10.65 16.32 -11.46
N ILE A 142 -9.54 16.25 -10.73
CA ILE A 142 -8.33 15.54 -11.17
C ILE A 142 -8.43 14.08 -10.76
N ARG A 143 -8.23 13.17 -11.71
CA ARG A 143 -8.18 11.72 -11.49
C ARG A 143 -6.75 11.22 -11.58
N LEU A 144 -6.29 10.59 -10.52
CA LEU A 144 -4.99 9.93 -10.43
C LEU A 144 -5.20 8.42 -10.36
N GLY A 145 -4.70 7.67 -11.33
CA GLY A 145 -4.63 6.22 -11.30
C GLY A 145 -3.33 5.73 -10.66
N ILE A 146 -3.42 4.76 -9.78
CA ILE A 146 -2.27 4.12 -9.15
C ILE A 146 -2.32 2.63 -9.46
N TYR A 147 -1.32 2.15 -10.19
CA TYR A 147 -1.11 0.73 -10.46
C TYR A 147 0.02 0.21 -9.59
N MET A 148 -0.17 -0.95 -8.99
CA MET A 148 0.80 -1.58 -8.09
C MET A 148 1.15 -2.97 -8.59
N CYS A 149 2.45 -3.28 -8.62
CA CYS A 149 2.93 -4.61 -8.95
C CYS A 149 4.23 -4.93 -8.20
N THR A 150 4.55 -6.21 -8.06
CA THR A 150 5.76 -6.67 -7.37
C THR A 150 6.50 -7.72 -8.18
N GLU A 151 7.75 -7.96 -7.83
CA GLU A 151 8.54 -9.06 -8.39
C GLU A 151 7.90 -10.45 -8.15
N HIS A 152 8.31 -11.44 -8.95
CA HIS A 152 7.82 -12.81 -8.88
C HIS A 152 8.49 -13.59 -7.74
N GLU A 153 7.92 -13.49 -6.53
CA GLU A 153 8.34 -14.26 -5.37
C GLU A 153 7.19 -15.08 -4.76
N PHE A 154 7.27 -15.31 -3.45
CA PHE A 154 6.34 -16.20 -2.70
C PHE A 154 4.94 -15.60 -2.53
N SER A 155 4.81 -14.28 -2.68
CA SER A 155 3.58 -13.53 -2.39
C SER A 155 2.58 -13.44 -3.54
N CYS A 156 2.95 -13.83 -4.77
CA CYS A 156 2.15 -13.58 -5.97
C CYS A 156 0.78 -14.25 -5.93
N ALA A 157 -0.25 -13.48 -6.27
CA ALA A 157 -1.60 -13.98 -6.53
C ALA A 157 -1.68 -14.76 -7.85
N ASN A 158 -2.70 -15.59 -8.00
CA ASN A 158 -3.15 -16.16 -9.25
C ASN A 158 -4.68 -16.37 -9.21
N ASP A 159 -5.27 -17.03 -10.22
CA ASP A 159 -6.72 -17.27 -10.29
C ASP A 159 -7.32 -17.98 -9.07
N HIS A 160 -6.51 -18.78 -8.37
CA HIS A 160 -6.94 -19.64 -7.26
C HIS A 160 -6.18 -19.40 -5.96
N ARG A 161 -5.36 -18.38 -5.91
CA ARG A 161 -4.52 -18.05 -4.76
C ARG A 161 -4.53 -16.55 -4.50
N ALA A 162 -4.76 -16.21 -3.26
CA ALA A 162 -4.59 -14.86 -2.75
C ALA A 162 -3.12 -14.42 -2.72
N GLY A 163 -2.86 -13.13 -2.84
CA GLY A 163 -1.52 -12.58 -2.80
C GLY A 163 -1.41 -11.19 -3.40
N ALA A 164 -0.18 -10.81 -3.76
CA ALA A 164 0.15 -9.57 -4.43
C ALA A 164 0.03 -9.69 -5.96
N ASN A 165 -0.20 -8.56 -6.62
CA ASN A 165 -0.18 -8.46 -8.07
C ASN A 165 1.25 -8.61 -8.60
N PRO A 166 1.59 -9.70 -9.33
CA PRO A 166 2.92 -9.85 -9.92
C PRO A 166 3.10 -8.89 -11.10
N PHE A 167 4.33 -8.44 -11.31
CA PHE A 167 4.67 -7.71 -12.53
C PHE A 167 4.69 -8.67 -13.73
N ASP A 168 3.77 -8.47 -14.66
CA ASP A 168 3.79 -9.09 -15.99
C ASP A 168 3.91 -8.01 -17.05
N VAL A 169 4.84 -8.20 -18.01
CA VAL A 169 5.16 -7.14 -18.99
C VAL A 169 3.96 -6.79 -19.88
N LEU A 170 3.15 -7.78 -20.25
CA LEU A 170 2.00 -7.58 -21.14
C LEU A 170 0.78 -7.10 -20.36
N GLU A 171 0.39 -7.84 -19.31
CA GLU A 171 -0.78 -7.52 -18.50
C GLU A 171 -0.63 -6.19 -17.76
N SER A 172 0.56 -5.91 -17.20
CA SER A 172 0.83 -4.62 -16.54
C SER A 172 0.77 -3.46 -17.54
N PHE A 173 1.22 -3.66 -18.79
CA PHE A 173 1.10 -2.64 -19.82
C PHE A 173 -0.37 -2.34 -20.15
N ASP A 174 -1.19 -3.36 -20.35
CA ASP A 174 -2.62 -3.21 -20.68
C ASP A 174 -3.37 -2.51 -19.54
N HIS A 175 -3.07 -2.84 -18.28
CA HIS A 175 -3.64 -2.16 -17.11
C HIS A 175 -3.25 -0.68 -17.06
N VAL A 176 -1.98 -0.36 -17.29
CA VAL A 176 -1.49 1.02 -17.31
C VAL A 176 -2.10 1.80 -18.48
N GLU A 177 -2.18 1.22 -19.68
CA GLU A 177 -2.85 1.83 -20.83
C GLU A 177 -4.32 2.13 -20.53
N SER A 178 -5.03 1.18 -19.92
CA SER A 178 -6.41 1.38 -19.48
C SER A 178 -6.56 2.54 -18.49
N LEU A 179 -5.61 2.69 -17.54
CA LEU A 179 -5.59 3.81 -16.60
C LEU A 179 -5.33 5.14 -17.28
N VAL A 180 -4.39 5.20 -18.23
CA VAL A 180 -4.07 6.42 -19.01
C VAL A 180 -5.31 6.92 -19.75
N ASN A 181 -6.17 6.03 -20.23
CA ASN A 181 -7.41 6.40 -20.90
C ASN A 181 -8.51 6.90 -19.94
N GLN A 182 -8.36 6.68 -18.63
CA GLN A 182 -9.39 7.00 -17.62
C GLN A 182 -8.98 8.09 -16.64
N CYS A 183 -7.69 8.38 -16.53
CA CYS A 183 -7.11 9.26 -15.51
C CYS A 183 -6.27 10.36 -16.14
N ASP A 184 -6.20 11.52 -15.47
CA ASP A 184 -5.35 12.63 -15.89
C ASP A 184 -3.86 12.32 -15.67
N TYR A 185 -3.55 11.52 -14.65
CA TYR A 185 -2.19 11.07 -14.29
C TYR A 185 -2.22 9.61 -13.86
N VAL A 186 -1.11 8.92 -14.12
CA VAL A 186 -0.91 7.53 -13.67
C VAL A 186 0.43 7.42 -12.94
N ILE A 187 0.42 6.75 -11.81
CA ILE A 187 1.59 6.35 -11.05
C ILE A 187 1.67 4.83 -11.05
N VAL A 188 2.84 4.30 -11.37
CA VAL A 188 3.16 2.88 -11.22
C VAL A 188 4.07 2.72 -10.01
N LEU A 189 3.64 1.91 -9.05
CA LEU A 189 4.41 1.52 -7.88
C LEU A 189 4.89 0.09 -8.07
N TYR A 190 6.18 -0.08 -8.23
CA TYR A 190 6.83 -1.38 -8.35
C TYR A 190 7.66 -1.65 -7.09
N HIS A 191 7.51 -2.86 -6.53
CA HIS A 191 8.31 -3.36 -5.42
C HIS A 191 9.15 -4.55 -5.87
N GLY A 192 10.51 -4.44 -5.70
CA GLY A 192 11.47 -5.49 -6.07
C GLY A 192 12.88 -5.10 -5.73
#